data_110fa567e42aaf49dcf687a5d5e43843
#
_entry.id   110fa567e42aaf49dcf687a5d5e43843
#
_cell.length_a   1.000
_cell.length_b   1.000
_cell.length_c   1.000
_cell.angle_alpha   90.00
_cell.angle_beta   90.00
_cell.angle_gamma   90.00
#
_symmetry.space_group_name_H-M   'P 1'
#
loop_
_entity.id
_entity.type
_entity.pdbx_description
1 polymer ?
#
loop_
_entity_poly.entity_id
_entity_poly.type
_entity_poly.pdbx_seq_one_letter_code
_entity_poly.pdbx_strand_id
1 'polypeptide(L)'
;MSCETGRNAGSAKRGRRFMKTFLQKNWAGLLLCLAIAVPAWFLGKLVPVVGGPVFAILAGMLLTLLLKKKDSIQPGITFTSKKILQAAVVLLGFGMNLTDILQKGKQSLPIILATISTSLLIAFLLCKVMKVPTKTATLVGVGSSICGGSAIAATAPVIDADDEEIAQSISVIFLFNVIAALIFPTLGGLLGLSNEGFGLFAGTAINDTSSVTAAAQAWDGIHGSNTLDAAAIVKLTRTLAIIPITLVLAFVRTRREKHSAEGAKVNLKKIFPFFVLFFLLASVVTTVFHLPAAVTSPLKEMSKFFIVMAMAAIGLNTNIIKLVKTGGKPIFMGLCCWVGIAGVSLLMQHVLGIW
;
A
#
# COMPACT_ATOMS: atom_id res chain seq x y z
N MET A 1 -10.47 49.92 -19.25
CA MET A 1 -9.60 49.18 -18.33
C MET A 1 -10.22 48.92 -16.94
N SER A 2 -11.55 48.89 -16.78
CA SER A 2 -12.19 48.73 -15.44
C SER A 2 -13.08 47.48 -15.33
N CYS A 3 -13.02 46.53 -16.26
CA CYS A 3 -13.90 45.34 -16.23
C CYS A 3 -13.24 44.03 -15.83
N GLU A 4 -11.90 43.96 -15.69
CA GLU A 4 -11.17 42.73 -15.32
C GLU A 4 -10.94 42.57 -13.81
N THR A 5 -10.92 43.68 -13.06
CA THR A 5 -10.69 43.63 -11.58
C THR A 5 -11.86 43.05 -10.80
N GLY A 6 -13.08 43.14 -11.31
CA GLY A 6 -14.30 42.61 -10.64
C GLY A 6 -14.43 41.09 -10.70
N ARG A 7 -13.95 40.41 -11.75
CA ARG A 7 -14.03 38.95 -11.92
C ARG A 7 -13.06 38.21 -11.00
N ASN A 8 -11.87 38.74 -10.79
CA ASN A 8 -10.86 38.13 -9.93
C ASN A 8 -11.21 38.22 -8.43
N ALA A 9 -11.84 39.31 -7.99
CA ALA A 9 -12.28 39.47 -6.59
C ALA A 9 -13.45 38.54 -6.22
N GLY A 10 -14.35 38.27 -7.16
CA GLY A 10 -15.45 37.31 -6.98
C GLY A 10 -14.98 35.85 -6.89
N SER A 11 -14.00 35.46 -7.71
CA SER A 11 -13.38 34.14 -7.69
C SER A 11 -12.62 33.88 -6.38
N ALA A 12 -11.84 34.87 -5.90
CA ALA A 12 -11.08 34.76 -4.65
C ALA A 12 -12.01 34.67 -3.41
N LYS A 13 -13.11 35.44 -3.37
CA LYS A 13 -14.11 35.35 -2.29
C LYS A 13 -14.84 34.00 -2.32
N ARG A 14 -15.17 33.45 -3.49
CA ARG A 14 -15.79 32.14 -3.64
C ARG A 14 -14.86 31.01 -3.19
N GLY A 15 -13.58 31.09 -3.52
CA GLY A 15 -12.55 30.14 -3.08
C GLY A 15 -12.36 30.16 -1.56
N ARG A 16 -12.30 31.34 -0.92
CA ARG A 16 -12.18 31.48 0.56
C ARG A 16 -13.41 30.94 1.28
N ARG A 17 -14.61 31.16 0.74
CA ARG A 17 -15.86 30.65 1.33
C ARG A 17 -15.93 29.12 1.22
N PHE A 18 -15.53 28.57 0.08
CA PHE A 18 -15.44 27.13 -0.14
C PHE A 18 -14.42 26.49 0.82
N MET A 19 -13.23 27.09 0.97
CA MET A 19 -12.18 26.62 1.88
C MET A 19 -12.61 26.67 3.35
N LYS A 20 -13.30 27.73 3.79
CA LYS A 20 -13.86 27.84 5.15
C LYS A 20 -14.90 26.73 5.41
N THR A 21 -15.83 26.54 4.51
CA THR A 21 -16.88 25.51 4.65
C THR A 21 -16.30 24.11 4.62
N PHE A 22 -15.29 23.88 3.76
CA PHE A 22 -14.57 22.61 3.67
C PHE A 22 -13.81 22.31 4.97
N LEU A 23 -13.05 23.27 5.49
CA LEU A 23 -12.33 23.14 6.76
C LEU A 23 -13.32 22.89 7.91
N GLN A 24 -14.37 23.68 8.04
CA GLN A 24 -15.37 23.52 9.09
C GLN A 24 -16.02 22.12 9.09
N LYS A 25 -16.18 21.50 7.91
CA LYS A 25 -16.79 20.19 7.78
C LYS A 25 -15.84 19.02 8.07
N ASN A 26 -14.55 19.20 7.77
CA ASN A 26 -13.59 18.07 7.79
C ASN A 26 -12.58 18.14 8.95
N TRP A 27 -12.41 19.32 9.59
CA TRP A 27 -11.31 19.56 10.54
C TRP A 27 -11.32 18.59 11.73
N ALA A 28 -12.50 18.30 12.31
CA ALA A 28 -12.62 17.46 13.49
C ALA A 28 -12.16 16.02 13.21
N GLY A 29 -12.56 15.44 12.06
CA GLY A 29 -12.12 14.12 11.63
C GLY A 29 -10.64 14.09 11.25
N LEU A 30 -10.13 15.15 10.59
CA LEU A 30 -8.72 15.29 10.26
C LEU A 30 -7.84 15.35 11.52
N LEU A 31 -8.24 16.16 12.52
CA LEU A 31 -7.52 16.24 13.80
C LEU A 31 -7.53 14.93 14.56
N LEU A 32 -8.66 14.22 14.57
CA LEU A 32 -8.73 12.90 15.21
C LEU A 32 -7.79 11.90 14.52
N CYS A 33 -7.78 11.86 13.18
CA CYS A 33 -6.85 11.01 12.44
C CYS A 33 -5.39 11.38 12.70
N LEU A 34 -5.07 12.68 12.81
CA LEU A 34 -3.74 13.16 13.14
C LEU A 34 -3.34 12.76 14.57
N ALA A 35 -4.25 12.91 15.54
CA ALA A 35 -4.03 12.55 16.94
C ALA A 35 -3.73 11.05 17.13
N ILE A 36 -4.28 10.19 16.26
CA ILE A 36 -3.94 8.76 16.24
C ILE A 36 -2.63 8.54 15.47
N ALA A 37 -2.44 9.23 14.34
CA ALA A 37 -1.29 9.01 13.46
C ALA A 37 0.04 9.38 14.11
N VAL A 38 0.09 10.46 14.89
CA VAL A 38 1.34 10.92 15.53
C VAL A 38 1.89 9.89 16.52
N PRO A 39 1.14 9.40 17.53
CA PRO A 39 1.64 8.35 18.40
C PRO A 39 1.96 7.05 17.64
N ALA A 40 1.12 6.65 16.67
CA ALA A 40 1.34 5.46 15.86
C ALA A 40 2.62 5.56 15.03
N TRP A 41 2.95 6.75 14.51
CA TRP A 41 4.19 7.02 13.80
C TRP A 41 5.42 6.80 14.69
N PHE A 42 5.41 7.33 15.92
CA PHE A 42 6.50 7.12 16.87
C PHE A 42 6.60 5.68 17.34
N LEU A 43 5.47 5.03 17.66
CA LEU A 43 5.44 3.60 18.01
C LEU A 43 5.97 2.73 16.86
N GLY A 44 5.63 3.08 15.61
CA GLY A 44 6.15 2.37 14.44
C GLY A 44 7.67 2.52 14.26
N LYS A 45 8.26 3.61 14.74
CA LYS A 45 9.73 3.76 14.79
C LYS A 45 10.37 2.97 15.92
N LEU A 46 9.67 2.83 17.07
CA LEU A 46 10.15 2.00 18.20
C LEU A 46 10.01 0.50 17.93
N VAL A 47 8.97 0.10 17.18
CA VAL A 47 8.71 -1.30 16.83
C VAL A 47 8.58 -1.42 15.31
N PRO A 48 9.72 -1.36 14.56
CA PRO A 48 9.72 -1.31 13.10
C PRO A 48 9.06 -2.53 12.43
N VAL A 49 9.14 -3.70 13.07
CA VAL A 49 8.54 -4.95 12.58
C VAL A 49 7.03 -4.83 12.41
N VAL A 50 6.35 -4.13 13.33
CA VAL A 50 4.89 -3.89 13.23
C VAL A 50 4.59 -2.72 12.31
N GLY A 51 5.31 -1.61 12.48
CA GLY A 51 5.17 -0.41 11.68
C GLY A 51 4.02 0.51 12.08
N GLY A 52 4.18 1.80 11.77
CA GLY A 52 3.19 2.84 12.10
C GLY A 52 1.78 2.60 11.54
N PRO A 53 1.61 2.17 10.28
CA PRO A 53 0.30 1.91 9.69
C PRO A 53 -0.54 0.89 10.48
N VAL A 54 0.09 -0.16 11.03
CA VAL A 54 -0.63 -1.18 11.82
C VAL A 54 -1.08 -0.60 13.16
N PHE A 55 -0.19 0.11 13.86
CA PHE A 55 -0.60 0.78 15.10
C PHE A 55 -1.74 1.76 14.87
N ALA A 56 -1.70 2.53 13.79
CA ALA A 56 -2.74 3.48 13.45
C ALA A 56 -4.09 2.82 13.16
N ILE A 57 -4.11 1.73 12.38
CA ILE A 57 -5.35 1.03 12.04
C ILE A 57 -5.95 0.35 13.26
N LEU A 58 -5.13 -0.30 14.10
CA LEU A 58 -5.57 -0.94 15.33
C LEU A 58 -6.10 0.07 16.35
N ALA A 59 -5.39 1.18 16.54
CA ALA A 59 -5.86 2.27 17.41
C ALA A 59 -7.18 2.87 16.91
N GLY A 60 -7.32 3.08 15.61
CA GLY A 60 -8.57 3.52 15.00
C GLY A 60 -9.72 2.54 15.22
N MET A 61 -9.47 1.24 15.04
CA MET A 61 -10.46 0.18 15.30
C MET A 61 -10.89 0.14 16.77
N LEU A 62 -9.94 0.24 17.71
CA LEU A 62 -10.24 0.27 19.15
C LEU A 62 -11.04 1.51 19.53
N LEU A 63 -10.64 2.69 19.05
CA LEU A 63 -11.37 3.93 19.28
C LEU A 63 -12.79 3.89 18.71
N THR A 64 -13.00 3.18 17.60
CA THR A 64 -14.33 3.00 17.02
C THR A 64 -15.31 2.31 17.96
N LEU A 65 -14.85 1.42 18.82
CA LEU A 65 -15.66 0.75 19.82
C LEU A 65 -16.17 1.72 20.92
N LEU A 66 -15.39 2.78 21.18
CA LEU A 66 -15.70 3.80 22.18
C LEU A 66 -16.56 4.94 21.61
N LEU A 67 -16.47 5.21 20.32
CA LEU A 67 -17.17 6.30 19.65
C LEU A 67 -18.59 5.92 19.25
N LYS A 68 -19.57 6.28 20.08
CA LYS A 68 -21.00 6.00 19.83
C LYS A 68 -21.62 6.86 18.72
N LYS A 69 -21.14 8.09 18.50
CA LYS A 69 -21.64 9.04 17.47
C LYS A 69 -20.46 9.56 16.65
N LYS A 70 -20.52 9.39 15.33
CA LYS A 70 -19.45 9.78 14.40
C LYS A 70 -19.86 10.87 13.41
N ASP A 71 -21.11 11.36 13.45
CA ASP A 71 -21.68 12.22 12.40
C ASP A 71 -20.86 13.49 12.14
N SER A 72 -20.35 14.14 13.20
CA SER A 72 -19.55 15.37 13.08
C SER A 72 -18.11 15.13 12.57
N ILE A 73 -17.54 13.96 12.82
CA ILE A 73 -16.15 13.62 12.44
C ILE A 73 -16.07 12.80 11.14
N GLN A 74 -17.18 12.16 10.75
CA GLN A 74 -17.26 11.27 9.60
C GLN A 74 -16.78 11.89 8.27
N PRO A 75 -17.13 13.16 7.92
CA PRO A 75 -16.65 13.78 6.69
C PRO A 75 -15.13 13.88 6.63
N GLY A 76 -14.48 14.26 7.74
CA GLY A 76 -13.02 14.36 7.84
C GLY A 76 -12.34 12.99 7.80
N ILE A 77 -12.91 11.98 8.44
CA ILE A 77 -12.42 10.59 8.37
C ILE A 77 -12.48 10.09 6.92
N THR A 78 -13.62 10.29 6.23
CA THR A 78 -13.79 9.89 4.83
C THR A 78 -12.86 10.65 3.89
N PHE A 79 -12.61 11.93 4.14
CA PHE A 79 -11.63 12.71 3.38
C PHE A 79 -10.21 12.17 3.57
N THR A 80 -9.84 11.84 4.81
CA THR A 80 -8.52 11.31 5.15
C THR A 80 -8.30 9.94 4.51
N SER A 81 -9.23 9.01 4.65
CA SER A 81 -9.12 7.66 4.11
C SER A 81 -9.05 7.62 2.58
N LYS A 82 -9.64 8.62 1.88
CA LYS A 82 -9.65 8.67 0.41
C LYS A 82 -8.66 9.66 -0.17
N LYS A 83 -8.70 10.93 0.23
CA LYS A 83 -7.91 12.00 -0.41
C LYS A 83 -6.49 12.10 0.11
N ILE A 84 -6.29 11.99 1.42
CA ILE A 84 -4.94 11.96 2.00
C ILE A 84 -4.21 10.69 1.53
N LEU A 85 -4.90 9.54 1.43
CA LEU A 85 -4.35 8.31 0.88
C LEU A 85 -3.89 8.48 -0.57
N GLN A 86 -4.71 9.13 -1.43
CA GLN A 86 -4.33 9.42 -2.81
C GLN A 86 -3.10 10.32 -2.90
N ALA A 87 -3.05 11.37 -2.07
CA ALA A 87 -1.88 12.25 -1.99
C ALA A 87 -0.62 11.51 -1.53
N ALA A 88 -0.74 10.62 -0.53
CA ALA A 88 0.35 9.79 -0.07
C ALA A 88 0.93 8.92 -1.21
N VAL A 89 0.06 8.31 -2.01
CA VAL A 89 0.49 7.49 -3.16
C VAL A 89 1.23 8.33 -4.20
N VAL A 90 0.77 9.55 -4.50
CA VAL A 90 1.48 10.44 -5.42
C VAL A 90 2.86 10.81 -4.89
N LEU A 91 2.95 11.16 -3.61
CA LEU A 91 4.23 11.49 -2.96
C LEU A 91 5.20 10.30 -2.94
N LEU A 92 4.69 9.07 -2.82
CA LEU A 92 5.50 7.85 -2.87
C LEU A 92 6.25 7.74 -4.21
N GLY A 93 5.66 8.22 -5.31
CA GLY A 93 6.28 8.24 -6.64
C GLY A 93 7.61 9.01 -6.67
N PHE A 94 7.74 10.10 -5.90
CA PHE A 94 9.00 10.84 -5.78
C PHE A 94 10.10 10.08 -5.04
N GLY A 95 9.77 9.04 -4.30
CA GLY A 95 10.75 8.17 -3.63
C GLY A 95 11.34 7.07 -4.52
N MET A 96 10.97 7.02 -5.81
CA MET A 96 11.35 5.95 -6.72
C MET A 96 12.18 6.46 -7.89
N ASN A 97 13.38 5.90 -8.05
CA ASN A 97 14.23 6.10 -9.22
C ASN A 97 14.13 4.86 -10.13
N LEU A 98 13.51 5.03 -11.29
CA LEU A 98 13.30 3.94 -12.26
C LEU A 98 14.62 3.39 -12.82
N THR A 99 15.64 4.24 -12.99
CA THR A 99 16.91 3.85 -13.61
C THR A 99 17.71 2.91 -12.71
N ASP A 100 17.90 3.31 -11.44
CA ASP A 100 18.66 2.50 -10.46
C ASP A 100 17.98 1.15 -10.20
N ILE A 101 16.64 1.16 -10.14
CA ILE A 101 15.87 -0.03 -9.89
C ILE A 101 15.93 -1.00 -11.08
N LEU A 102 15.86 -0.50 -12.31
CA LEU A 102 16.00 -1.34 -13.51
C LEU A 102 17.38 -1.99 -13.61
N GLN A 103 18.44 -1.25 -13.34
CA GLN A 103 19.81 -1.79 -13.37
C GLN A 103 20.03 -2.88 -12.32
N LYS A 104 19.68 -2.60 -11.06
CA LYS A 104 19.92 -3.50 -9.93
C LYS A 104 18.86 -4.61 -9.84
N GLY A 105 17.64 -4.33 -10.31
CA GLY A 105 16.52 -5.26 -10.24
C GLY A 105 16.51 -6.34 -11.34
N LYS A 106 17.32 -6.21 -12.40
CA LYS A 106 17.26 -7.10 -13.56
C LYS A 106 17.43 -8.59 -13.19
N GLN A 107 18.32 -8.88 -12.27
CA GLN A 107 18.56 -10.25 -11.79
C GLN A 107 17.35 -10.81 -11.01
N SER A 108 16.68 -9.97 -10.26
CA SER A 108 15.51 -10.38 -9.45
C SER A 108 14.20 -10.43 -10.23
N LEU A 109 14.14 -9.87 -11.45
CA LEU A 109 12.91 -9.77 -12.24
C LEU A 109 12.20 -11.11 -12.49
N PRO A 110 12.87 -12.22 -12.86
CA PRO A 110 12.19 -13.49 -13.09
C PRO A 110 11.49 -14.00 -11.83
N ILE A 111 12.14 -13.89 -10.67
CA ILE A 111 11.58 -14.31 -9.38
C ILE A 111 10.42 -13.38 -8.98
N ILE A 112 10.57 -12.07 -9.19
CA ILE A 112 9.53 -11.08 -8.93
C ILE A 112 8.29 -11.36 -9.78
N LEU A 113 8.45 -11.61 -11.08
CA LEU A 113 7.33 -11.90 -11.98
C LEU A 113 6.64 -13.21 -11.60
N ALA A 114 7.39 -14.25 -11.28
CA ALA A 114 6.85 -15.53 -10.84
C ALA A 114 6.05 -15.37 -9.52
N THR A 115 6.59 -14.69 -8.53
CA THR A 115 5.93 -14.48 -7.23
C THR A 115 4.69 -13.59 -7.34
N ILE A 116 4.72 -12.53 -8.16
CA ILE A 116 3.56 -11.69 -8.43
C ILE A 116 2.45 -12.51 -9.10
N SER A 117 2.80 -13.24 -10.16
CA SER A 117 1.84 -14.07 -10.90
C SER A 117 1.21 -15.14 -10.02
N THR A 118 2.01 -15.79 -9.18
CA THR A 118 1.55 -16.79 -8.21
C THR A 118 0.55 -16.20 -7.22
N SER A 119 0.86 -15.05 -6.62
CA SER A 119 -0.04 -14.41 -5.67
C SER A 119 -1.37 -14.03 -6.30
N LEU A 120 -1.34 -13.40 -7.48
CA LEU A 120 -2.55 -12.99 -8.19
C LEU A 120 -3.38 -14.19 -8.64
N LEU A 121 -2.72 -15.27 -9.10
CA LEU A 121 -3.39 -16.51 -9.49
C LEU A 121 -4.05 -17.18 -8.29
N ILE A 122 -3.36 -17.33 -7.17
CA ILE A 122 -3.91 -17.91 -5.94
C ILE A 122 -5.10 -17.08 -5.47
N ALA A 123 -4.97 -15.76 -5.41
CA ALA A 123 -6.06 -14.88 -4.99
C ALA A 123 -7.27 -14.99 -5.92
N PHE A 124 -7.06 -15.07 -7.23
CA PHE A 124 -8.11 -15.25 -8.22
C PHE A 124 -8.83 -16.60 -8.07
N LEU A 125 -8.07 -17.69 -7.92
CA LEU A 125 -8.64 -19.05 -7.75
C LEU A 125 -9.42 -19.14 -6.45
N LEU A 126 -8.83 -18.69 -5.34
CA LEU A 126 -9.49 -18.72 -4.02
C LEU A 126 -10.69 -17.77 -3.92
N CYS A 127 -10.66 -16.65 -4.64
CA CYS A 127 -11.84 -15.78 -4.76
C CYS A 127 -13.06 -16.55 -5.27
N LYS A 128 -12.87 -17.35 -6.33
CA LYS A 128 -13.94 -18.17 -6.91
C LYS A 128 -14.35 -19.33 -6.01
N VAL A 129 -13.39 -20.09 -5.50
CA VAL A 129 -13.63 -21.31 -4.71
C VAL A 129 -14.26 -20.97 -3.36
N MET A 130 -13.73 -19.98 -2.66
CA MET A 130 -14.18 -19.63 -1.31
C MET A 130 -15.29 -18.57 -1.29
N LYS A 131 -15.66 -18.04 -2.46
CA LYS A 131 -16.66 -16.96 -2.59
C LYS A 131 -16.29 -15.75 -1.70
N VAL A 132 -15.03 -15.31 -1.74
CA VAL A 132 -14.57 -14.09 -1.08
C VAL A 132 -15.01 -12.89 -1.92
N PRO A 133 -15.41 -11.75 -1.33
CA PRO A 133 -15.72 -10.55 -2.10
C PRO A 133 -14.58 -10.19 -3.05
N THR A 134 -14.92 -9.92 -4.30
CA THR A 134 -13.91 -9.73 -5.37
C THR A 134 -12.94 -8.58 -5.05
N LYS A 135 -13.42 -7.51 -4.43
CA LYS A 135 -12.58 -6.37 -4.05
C LYS A 135 -11.57 -6.76 -2.98
N THR A 136 -12.02 -7.43 -1.90
CA THR A 136 -11.16 -7.95 -0.84
C THR A 136 -10.12 -8.92 -1.40
N ALA A 137 -10.55 -9.87 -2.27
CA ALA A 137 -9.66 -10.83 -2.90
C ALA A 137 -8.60 -10.14 -3.79
N THR A 138 -9.00 -9.11 -4.55
CA THR A 138 -8.09 -8.32 -5.36
C THR A 138 -7.09 -7.57 -4.48
N LEU A 139 -7.54 -6.95 -3.39
CA LEU A 139 -6.66 -6.23 -2.46
C LEU A 139 -5.67 -7.15 -1.76
N VAL A 140 -6.11 -8.33 -1.30
CA VAL A 140 -5.23 -9.34 -0.68
C VAL A 140 -4.22 -9.84 -1.72
N GLY A 141 -4.66 -10.17 -2.94
CA GLY A 141 -3.79 -10.63 -4.02
C GLY A 141 -2.74 -9.60 -4.42
N VAL A 142 -3.15 -8.35 -4.64
CA VAL A 142 -2.25 -7.24 -5.00
C VAL A 142 -1.34 -6.87 -3.83
N GLY A 143 -1.86 -6.82 -2.61
CA GLY A 143 -1.08 -6.58 -1.40
C GLY A 143 0.02 -7.62 -1.20
N SER A 144 -0.32 -8.90 -1.32
CA SER A 144 0.64 -10.00 -1.26
C SER A 144 1.63 -9.98 -2.42
N SER A 145 1.19 -9.57 -3.61
CA SER A 145 2.02 -9.62 -4.81
C SER A 145 3.06 -8.51 -4.91
N ILE A 146 2.90 -7.36 -4.25
CA ILE A 146 3.76 -6.19 -4.48
C ILE A 146 4.45 -5.73 -3.18
N CYS A 147 3.83 -4.79 -2.45
CA CYS A 147 4.45 -4.13 -1.31
C CYS A 147 3.48 -3.96 -0.12
N GLY A 148 2.54 -4.87 0.04
CA GLY A 148 1.63 -4.89 1.18
C GLY A 148 0.66 -3.72 1.20
N GLY A 149 0.63 -3.00 2.29
CA GLY A 149 -0.30 -1.90 2.52
C GLY A 149 -0.22 -0.78 1.48
N SER A 150 0.96 -0.47 0.95
CA SER A 150 1.11 0.55 -0.11
C SER A 150 0.43 0.14 -1.40
N ALA A 151 0.53 -1.14 -1.78
CA ALA A 151 -0.15 -1.67 -2.97
C ALA A 151 -1.67 -1.68 -2.79
N ILE A 152 -2.15 -2.06 -1.61
CA ILE A 152 -3.57 -1.97 -1.26
C ILE A 152 -4.04 -0.53 -1.33
N ALA A 153 -3.30 0.41 -0.73
CA ALA A 153 -3.61 1.84 -0.74
C ALA A 153 -3.72 2.42 -2.15
N ALA A 154 -2.83 2.02 -3.06
CA ALA A 154 -2.88 2.43 -4.46
C ALA A 154 -4.03 1.79 -5.24
N THR A 155 -4.36 0.54 -4.94
CA THR A 155 -5.36 -0.24 -5.68
C THR A 155 -6.79 0.05 -5.21
N ALA A 156 -6.99 0.29 -3.93
CA ALA A 156 -8.30 0.48 -3.32
C ALA A 156 -9.16 1.55 -4.03
N PRO A 157 -8.66 2.78 -4.29
CA PRO A 157 -9.46 3.77 -5.01
C PRO A 157 -9.66 3.42 -6.49
N VAL A 158 -8.79 2.59 -7.08
CA VAL A 158 -8.91 2.13 -8.48
C VAL A 158 -10.10 1.20 -8.65
N ILE A 159 -10.31 0.29 -7.68
CA ILE A 159 -11.41 -0.67 -7.70
C ILE A 159 -12.62 -0.23 -6.88
N ASP A 160 -12.58 1.00 -6.32
CA ASP A 160 -13.61 1.57 -5.47
C ASP A 160 -13.94 0.69 -4.25
N ALA A 161 -12.87 0.21 -3.59
CA ALA A 161 -13.00 -0.58 -2.38
C ALA A 161 -13.45 0.29 -1.21
N ASP A 162 -14.26 -0.28 -0.32
CA ASP A 162 -14.68 0.39 0.90
C ASP A 162 -13.63 0.28 2.03
N ASP A 163 -13.84 1.05 3.10
CA ASP A 163 -12.89 1.12 4.21
C ASP A 163 -12.77 -0.23 4.96
N GLU A 164 -13.83 -1.03 4.99
CA GLU A 164 -13.83 -2.35 5.64
C GLU A 164 -13.01 -3.36 4.84
N GLU A 165 -13.20 -3.40 3.51
CA GLU A 165 -12.41 -4.24 2.58
C GLU A 165 -10.91 -3.89 2.64
N ILE A 166 -10.59 -2.58 2.68
CA ILE A 166 -9.20 -2.08 2.80
C ILE A 166 -8.59 -2.52 4.13
N ALA A 167 -9.27 -2.25 5.24
CA ALA A 167 -8.77 -2.57 6.57
C ALA A 167 -8.56 -4.07 6.77
N GLN A 168 -9.50 -4.88 6.30
CA GLN A 168 -9.41 -6.34 6.35
C GLN A 168 -8.19 -6.84 5.55
N SER A 169 -8.04 -6.36 4.33
CA SER A 169 -6.94 -6.77 3.46
C SER A 169 -5.58 -6.36 4.03
N ILE A 170 -5.45 -5.13 4.54
CA ILE A 170 -4.23 -4.66 5.18
C ILE A 170 -3.89 -5.50 6.41
N SER A 171 -4.86 -5.78 7.27
CA SER A 171 -4.65 -6.56 8.50
C SER A 171 -4.13 -7.97 8.19
N VAL A 172 -4.69 -8.61 7.16
CA VAL A 172 -4.25 -9.93 6.69
C VAL A 172 -2.78 -9.88 6.22
N ILE A 173 -2.44 -8.93 5.37
CA ILE A 173 -1.09 -8.81 4.82
C ILE A 173 -0.07 -8.51 5.92
N PHE A 174 -0.38 -7.61 6.84
CA PHE A 174 0.54 -7.27 7.92
C PHE A 174 0.74 -8.41 8.90
N LEU A 175 -0.30 -9.22 9.18
CA LEU A 175 -0.17 -10.40 10.01
C LEU A 175 0.94 -11.32 9.47
N PHE A 176 0.89 -11.67 8.18
CA PHE A 176 1.89 -12.54 7.58
C PHE A 176 3.26 -11.87 7.41
N ASN A 177 3.33 -10.55 7.25
CA ASN A 177 4.59 -9.82 7.24
C ASN A 177 5.33 -9.88 8.58
N VAL A 178 4.60 -9.71 9.69
CA VAL A 178 5.19 -9.84 11.03
C VAL A 178 5.69 -11.26 11.27
N ILE A 179 4.87 -12.25 10.92
CA ILE A 179 5.25 -13.67 11.03
C ILE A 179 6.50 -13.95 10.18
N ALA A 180 6.54 -13.47 8.94
CA ALA A 180 7.69 -13.64 8.04
C ALA A 180 8.96 -12.98 8.58
N ALA A 181 8.86 -11.76 9.11
CA ALA A 181 10.02 -11.05 9.67
C ALA A 181 10.69 -11.80 10.83
N LEU A 182 9.88 -12.51 11.63
CA LEU A 182 10.37 -13.30 12.76
C LEU A 182 10.90 -14.69 12.36
N ILE A 183 10.22 -15.35 11.39
CA ILE A 183 10.49 -16.75 11.07
C ILE A 183 11.53 -16.90 9.96
N PHE A 184 11.53 -16.01 8.95
CA PHE A 184 12.36 -16.19 7.75
C PHE A 184 13.87 -16.19 7.98
N PRO A 185 14.45 -15.40 8.90
CA PRO A 185 15.89 -15.50 9.18
C PRO A 185 16.29 -16.90 9.65
N THR A 186 15.52 -17.48 10.58
CA THR A 186 15.73 -18.85 11.04
C THR A 186 15.47 -19.88 9.94
N LEU A 187 14.39 -19.73 9.19
CA LEU A 187 14.04 -20.61 8.08
C LEU A 187 15.12 -20.60 7.00
N GLY A 188 15.62 -19.40 6.62
CA GLY A 188 16.71 -19.27 5.66
C GLY A 188 17.99 -19.99 6.09
N GLY A 189 18.34 -19.89 7.38
CA GLY A 189 19.48 -20.63 7.96
C GLY A 189 19.27 -22.15 7.92
N LEU A 190 18.08 -22.63 8.26
CA LEU A 190 17.73 -24.04 8.19
C LEU A 190 17.77 -24.60 6.75
N LEU A 191 17.40 -23.77 5.77
CA LEU A 191 17.45 -24.13 4.36
C LEU A 191 18.84 -23.99 3.75
N GLY A 192 19.82 -23.45 4.48
CA GLY A 192 21.19 -23.24 4.01
C GLY A 192 21.29 -22.17 2.92
N LEU A 193 20.42 -21.13 2.95
CA LEU A 193 20.49 -20.05 1.98
C LEU A 193 21.79 -19.26 2.12
N SER A 194 22.38 -18.86 0.99
CA SER A 194 23.47 -17.88 0.98
C SER A 194 22.96 -16.49 1.38
N ASN A 195 23.86 -15.55 1.66
CA ASN A 195 23.50 -14.17 1.95
C ASN A 195 22.75 -13.51 0.77
N GLU A 196 23.15 -13.81 -0.46
CA GLU A 196 22.47 -13.34 -1.66
C GLU A 196 21.09 -14.00 -1.82
N GLY A 197 21.03 -15.31 -1.65
CA GLY A 197 19.77 -16.08 -1.68
C GLY A 197 18.79 -15.60 -0.63
N PHE A 198 19.23 -15.35 0.61
CA PHE A 198 18.35 -14.80 1.64
C PHE A 198 17.87 -13.39 1.32
N GLY A 199 18.74 -12.54 0.74
CA GLY A 199 18.35 -11.19 0.30
C GLY A 199 17.24 -11.22 -0.76
N LEU A 200 17.37 -12.09 -1.75
CA LEU A 200 16.34 -12.33 -2.76
C LEU A 200 15.05 -12.90 -2.15
N PHE A 201 15.17 -13.88 -1.26
CA PHE A 201 14.03 -14.49 -0.57
C PHE A 201 13.27 -13.47 0.27
N ALA A 202 13.95 -12.74 1.14
CA ALA A 202 13.33 -11.71 1.97
C ALA A 202 12.66 -10.61 1.13
N GLY A 203 13.34 -10.11 0.09
CA GLY A 203 12.82 -9.07 -0.80
C GLY A 203 11.60 -9.49 -1.61
N THR A 204 11.50 -10.78 -2.00
CA THR A 204 10.41 -11.29 -2.83
C THR A 204 9.28 -11.96 -2.03
N ALA A 205 9.54 -12.55 -0.87
CA ALA A 205 8.54 -13.30 -0.10
C ALA A 205 7.89 -12.48 1.04
N ILE A 206 8.55 -11.44 1.53
CA ILE A 206 7.96 -10.51 2.51
C ILE A 206 7.35 -9.32 1.76
N ASN A 207 6.13 -8.93 2.12
CA ASN A 207 5.41 -7.93 1.31
C ASN A 207 5.68 -6.48 1.75
N ASP A 208 5.93 -6.21 3.01
CA ASP A 208 6.20 -4.85 3.51
C ASP A 208 7.70 -4.55 3.63
N THR A 209 8.09 -3.33 3.28
CA THR A 209 9.51 -2.91 3.30
C THR A 209 10.09 -2.93 4.71
N SER A 210 9.32 -2.54 5.74
CA SER A 210 9.79 -2.55 7.12
C SER A 210 10.11 -3.98 7.59
N SER A 211 9.25 -4.93 7.23
CA SER A 211 9.43 -6.34 7.59
C SER A 211 10.59 -6.99 6.82
N VAL A 212 10.80 -6.59 5.54
CA VAL A 212 12.01 -6.99 4.78
C VAL A 212 13.26 -6.50 5.47
N THR A 213 13.29 -5.21 5.85
CA THR A 213 14.43 -4.61 6.56
C THR A 213 14.70 -5.31 7.88
N ALA A 214 13.65 -5.61 8.66
CA ALA A 214 13.79 -6.30 9.93
C ALA A 214 14.35 -7.72 9.76
N ALA A 215 13.83 -8.50 8.80
CA ALA A 215 14.30 -9.83 8.49
C ALA A 215 15.76 -9.83 8.01
N ALA A 216 16.12 -8.91 7.10
CA ALA A 216 17.47 -8.80 6.57
C ALA A 216 18.48 -8.36 7.65
N GLN A 217 18.11 -7.40 8.50
CA GLN A 217 18.97 -7.00 9.65
C GLN A 217 19.16 -8.13 10.66
N ALA A 218 18.11 -8.91 10.93
CA ALA A 218 18.23 -10.09 11.80
C ALA A 218 19.17 -11.14 11.19
N TRP A 219 19.07 -11.38 9.88
CA TRP A 219 20.00 -12.25 9.15
C TRP A 219 21.43 -11.74 9.23
N ASP A 220 21.65 -10.45 8.96
CA ASP A 220 22.98 -9.82 9.01
C ASP A 220 23.59 -9.92 10.41
N GLY A 221 22.78 -9.75 11.45
CA GLY A 221 23.22 -9.92 12.84
C GLY A 221 23.65 -11.36 13.18
N ILE A 222 23.05 -12.37 12.54
CA ILE A 222 23.37 -13.79 12.76
C ILE A 222 24.61 -14.20 11.94
N HIS A 223 24.71 -13.73 10.68
CA HIS A 223 25.70 -14.21 9.70
C HIS A 223 26.85 -13.22 9.43
N GLY A 224 26.84 -12.04 10.06
CA GLY A 224 27.87 -11.01 9.84
C GLY A 224 27.93 -10.50 8.40
N SER A 225 26.78 -10.42 7.74
CA SER A 225 26.64 -10.06 6.31
C SER A 225 26.08 -8.65 6.12
N ASN A 226 25.92 -8.22 4.86
CA ASN A 226 25.23 -6.98 4.47
C ASN A 226 24.11 -7.30 3.45
N THR A 227 23.23 -8.21 3.83
CA THR A 227 22.13 -8.71 3.01
C THR A 227 20.99 -7.68 2.90
N LEU A 228 20.93 -6.74 3.86
CA LEU A 228 19.92 -5.69 3.91
C LEU A 228 19.87 -4.88 2.60
N ASP A 229 21.00 -4.52 2.03
CA ASP A 229 21.07 -3.72 0.80
C ASP A 229 20.47 -4.49 -0.39
N ALA A 230 20.83 -5.77 -0.55
CA ALA A 230 20.28 -6.63 -1.59
C ALA A 230 18.76 -6.82 -1.44
N ALA A 231 18.29 -7.15 -0.24
CA ALA A 231 16.88 -7.31 0.06
C ALA A 231 16.08 -6.03 -0.21
N ALA A 232 16.63 -4.87 0.14
CA ALA A 232 16.00 -3.57 -0.12
C ALA A 232 15.87 -3.29 -1.63
N ILE A 233 16.92 -3.54 -2.42
CA ILE A 233 16.87 -3.35 -3.88
C ILE A 233 15.81 -4.25 -4.52
N VAL A 234 15.79 -5.54 -4.18
CA VAL A 234 14.79 -6.48 -4.67
C VAL A 234 13.38 -6.02 -4.34
N LYS A 235 13.19 -5.57 -3.09
CA LYS A 235 11.90 -5.05 -2.65
C LYS A 235 11.48 -3.79 -3.38
N LEU A 236 12.37 -2.84 -3.59
CA LEU A 236 12.10 -1.61 -4.33
C LEU A 236 11.75 -1.91 -5.80
N THR A 237 12.48 -2.83 -6.44
CA THR A 237 12.18 -3.30 -7.79
C THR A 237 10.77 -3.88 -7.89
N ARG A 238 10.40 -4.77 -6.95
CA ARG A 238 9.06 -5.36 -6.89
C ARG A 238 7.98 -4.29 -6.70
N THR A 239 8.28 -3.24 -5.96
CA THR A 239 7.33 -2.14 -5.71
C THR A 239 6.93 -1.41 -6.99
N LEU A 240 7.78 -1.37 -8.03
CA LEU A 240 7.43 -0.79 -9.32
C LEU A 240 6.28 -1.49 -10.03
N ALA A 241 6.03 -2.76 -9.72
CA ALA A 241 4.90 -3.49 -10.29
C ALA A 241 3.52 -2.89 -9.90
N ILE A 242 3.49 -1.99 -8.93
CA ILE A 242 2.27 -1.24 -8.58
C ILE A 242 1.74 -0.46 -9.80
N ILE A 243 2.64 0.07 -10.63
CA ILE A 243 2.31 0.88 -11.81
C ILE A 243 1.52 0.07 -12.83
N PRO A 244 2.08 -0.99 -13.45
CA PRO A 244 1.36 -1.75 -14.47
C PRO A 244 0.11 -2.44 -13.90
N ILE A 245 0.16 -2.93 -12.66
CA ILE A 245 -0.99 -3.64 -12.06
C ILE A 245 -2.17 -2.68 -11.83
N THR A 246 -1.93 -1.50 -11.26
CA THR A 246 -3.00 -0.52 -11.05
C THR A 246 -3.56 0.02 -12.37
N LEU A 247 -2.72 0.17 -13.40
CA LEU A 247 -3.17 0.58 -14.75
C LEU A 247 -4.06 -0.50 -15.39
N VAL A 248 -3.67 -1.77 -15.31
CA VAL A 248 -4.48 -2.89 -15.82
C VAL A 248 -5.82 -2.96 -15.10
N LEU A 249 -5.83 -2.85 -13.77
CA LEU A 249 -7.07 -2.86 -12.99
C LEU A 249 -7.98 -1.67 -13.33
N ALA A 250 -7.41 -0.48 -13.49
CA ALA A 250 -8.15 0.71 -13.96
C ALA A 250 -8.79 0.49 -15.32
N PHE A 251 -8.03 -0.08 -16.26
CA PHE A 251 -8.51 -0.40 -17.61
C PHE A 251 -9.61 -1.46 -17.61
N VAL A 252 -9.45 -2.54 -16.86
CA VAL A 252 -10.47 -3.60 -16.72
C VAL A 252 -11.75 -3.03 -16.12
N ARG A 253 -11.65 -2.20 -15.08
CA ARG A 253 -12.80 -1.52 -14.48
C ARG A 253 -13.52 -0.64 -15.52
N THR A 254 -12.79 0.20 -16.23
CA THR A 254 -13.36 1.09 -17.27
C THR A 254 -14.10 0.29 -18.34
N ARG A 255 -13.57 -0.86 -18.76
CA ARG A 255 -14.26 -1.74 -19.71
C ARG A 255 -15.54 -2.33 -19.15
N ARG A 256 -15.53 -2.83 -17.91
CA ARG A 256 -16.72 -3.43 -17.27
C ARG A 256 -17.84 -2.41 -17.10
N GLU A 257 -17.51 -1.20 -16.67
CA GLU A 257 -18.52 -0.13 -16.50
C GLU A 257 -19.12 0.33 -17.84
N LYS A 258 -18.36 0.29 -18.95
CA LYS A 258 -18.88 0.53 -20.30
C LYS A 258 -19.89 -0.53 -20.76
N HIS A 259 -19.69 -1.77 -20.38
CA HIS A 259 -20.59 -2.88 -20.76
C HIS A 259 -21.85 -2.96 -19.89
N SER A 260 -21.84 -2.41 -18.69
CA SER A 260 -22.97 -2.43 -17.75
C SER A 260 -23.96 -1.28 -17.96
N ALA A 261 -23.61 -0.29 -18.75
CA ALA A 261 -24.42 0.92 -18.98
C ALA A 261 -25.02 0.95 -20.39
N GLU A 262 -26.14 0.28 -20.58
CA GLU A 262 -27.01 0.57 -21.73
C GLU A 262 -27.49 2.02 -21.63
N GLY A 263 -26.95 2.90 -22.50
CA GLY A 263 -27.44 4.26 -22.72
C GLY A 263 -26.86 5.38 -21.84
N ALA A 264 -26.05 5.12 -20.83
CA ALA A 264 -25.42 6.18 -20.04
C ALA A 264 -24.12 6.64 -20.70
N LYS A 265 -23.95 7.94 -20.97
CA LYS A 265 -22.68 8.54 -21.38
C LYS A 265 -21.67 8.33 -20.26
N VAL A 266 -20.81 7.33 -20.42
CA VAL A 266 -19.76 6.99 -19.46
C VAL A 266 -18.76 8.15 -19.39
N ASN A 267 -18.72 8.84 -18.26
CA ASN A 267 -17.79 9.94 -18.04
C ASN A 267 -16.42 9.38 -17.64
N LEU A 268 -15.59 9.09 -18.66
CA LEU A 268 -14.23 8.55 -18.49
C LEU A 268 -13.38 9.34 -17.49
N LYS A 269 -13.61 10.66 -17.35
CA LYS A 269 -12.91 11.50 -16.37
C LYS A 269 -13.26 11.16 -14.91
N LYS A 270 -14.46 10.60 -14.65
CA LYS A 270 -14.86 10.18 -13.28
C LYS A 270 -14.32 8.80 -12.91
N ILE A 271 -14.07 7.96 -13.91
CA ILE A 271 -13.66 6.56 -13.73
C ILE A 271 -12.13 6.44 -13.69
N PHE A 272 -11.42 7.29 -14.44
CA PHE A 272 -9.96 7.23 -14.50
C PHE A 272 -9.33 7.74 -13.18
N PRO A 273 -8.51 6.92 -12.51
CA PRO A 273 -7.86 7.30 -11.26
C PRO A 273 -6.66 8.23 -11.52
N PHE A 274 -6.91 9.52 -11.65
CA PHE A 274 -5.88 10.52 -11.96
C PHE A 274 -4.67 10.50 -11.00
N PHE A 275 -4.87 10.09 -9.75
CA PHE A 275 -3.74 9.98 -8.80
C PHE A 275 -2.69 8.95 -9.23
N VAL A 276 -3.08 7.90 -9.99
CA VAL A 276 -2.13 6.93 -10.56
C VAL A 276 -1.28 7.59 -11.65
N LEU A 277 -1.88 8.47 -12.47
CA LEU A 277 -1.14 9.26 -13.45
C LEU A 277 -0.14 10.20 -12.77
N PHE A 278 -0.56 10.88 -11.69
CA PHE A 278 0.33 11.76 -10.92
C PHE A 278 1.45 10.98 -10.24
N PHE A 279 1.19 9.77 -9.76
CA PHE A 279 2.20 8.87 -9.23
C PHE A 279 3.25 8.52 -10.30
N LEU A 280 2.81 8.16 -11.51
CA LEU A 280 3.69 7.91 -12.65
C LEU A 280 4.53 9.13 -12.99
N LEU A 281 3.89 10.30 -13.10
CA LEU A 281 4.59 11.55 -13.40
C LEU A 281 5.63 11.88 -12.33
N ALA A 282 5.31 11.69 -11.06
CA ALA A 282 6.25 11.90 -9.95
C ALA A 282 7.48 10.99 -10.09
N SER A 283 7.29 9.70 -10.41
CA SER A 283 8.40 8.75 -10.64
C SER A 283 9.24 9.13 -11.87
N VAL A 284 8.61 9.58 -12.95
CA VAL A 284 9.31 10.08 -14.15
C VAL A 284 10.11 11.33 -13.82
N VAL A 285 9.53 12.30 -13.10
CA VAL A 285 10.22 13.53 -12.69
C VAL A 285 11.47 13.18 -11.87
N THR A 286 11.36 12.30 -10.89
CA THR A 286 12.51 11.86 -10.08
C THR A 286 13.60 11.23 -10.95
N THR A 287 13.21 10.41 -11.93
CA THR A 287 14.15 9.71 -12.80
C THR A 287 14.83 10.65 -13.79
N VAL A 288 14.05 11.51 -14.46
CA VAL A 288 14.56 12.41 -15.51
C VAL A 288 15.41 13.54 -14.93
N PHE A 289 14.95 14.15 -13.84
CA PHE A 289 15.64 15.28 -13.21
C PHE A 289 16.65 14.86 -12.15
N HIS A 290 16.82 13.55 -11.89
CA HIS A 290 17.76 13.03 -10.89
C HIS A 290 17.65 13.77 -9.55
N LEU A 291 16.41 13.90 -9.05
CA LEU A 291 16.14 14.68 -7.85
C LEU A 291 17.04 14.22 -6.68
N PRO A 292 17.72 15.15 -6.00
CA PRO A 292 18.61 14.80 -4.90
C PRO A 292 17.84 14.22 -3.72
N ALA A 293 18.50 13.36 -2.94
CA ALA A 293 17.94 12.74 -1.74
C ALA A 293 17.40 13.78 -0.74
N ALA A 294 17.99 14.97 -0.71
CA ALA A 294 17.52 16.09 0.11
C ALA A 294 16.07 16.51 -0.20
N VAL A 295 15.60 16.28 -1.44
CA VAL A 295 14.21 16.57 -1.85
C VAL A 295 13.34 15.32 -1.76
N THR A 296 13.82 14.18 -2.24
CA THR A 296 13.02 12.96 -2.33
C THR A 296 12.78 12.30 -0.97
N SER A 297 13.76 12.36 -0.04
CA SER A 297 13.61 11.77 1.29
C SER A 297 12.51 12.43 2.13
N PRO A 298 12.41 13.77 2.25
CA PRO A 298 11.29 14.39 2.95
C PRO A 298 9.93 14.07 2.34
N LEU A 299 9.83 14.03 1.00
CA LEU A 299 8.58 13.68 0.30
C LEU A 299 8.17 12.22 0.59
N LYS A 300 9.14 11.30 0.61
CA LYS A 300 8.92 9.90 0.95
C LYS A 300 8.49 9.74 2.41
N GLU A 301 9.12 10.45 3.35
CA GLU A 301 8.72 10.42 4.76
C GLU A 301 7.32 11.03 4.96
N MET A 302 7.00 12.12 4.27
CA MET A 302 5.66 12.70 4.28
C MET A 302 4.62 11.75 3.70
N SER A 303 4.94 11.03 2.61
CA SER A 303 4.09 9.97 2.05
C SER A 303 3.80 8.89 3.10
N LYS A 304 4.83 8.36 3.76
CA LYS A 304 4.69 7.35 4.81
C LYS A 304 3.81 7.85 5.97
N PHE A 305 4.02 9.09 6.41
CA PHE A 305 3.18 9.69 7.45
C PHE A 305 1.71 9.83 7.02
N PHE A 306 1.46 10.25 5.79
CA PHE A 306 0.10 10.33 5.24
C PHE A 306 -0.56 8.95 5.10
N ILE A 307 0.20 7.90 4.81
CA ILE A 307 -0.29 6.52 4.85
C ILE A 307 -0.71 6.16 6.28
N VAL A 308 0.11 6.45 7.28
CA VAL A 308 -0.25 6.20 8.69
C VAL A 308 -1.54 6.94 9.07
N MET A 309 -1.67 8.21 8.66
CA MET A 309 -2.87 9.01 8.91
C MET A 309 -4.11 8.44 8.19
N ALA A 310 -3.96 7.98 6.95
CA ALA A 310 -5.04 7.32 6.22
C ALA A 310 -5.44 5.99 6.86
N MET A 311 -4.47 5.22 7.38
CA MET A 311 -4.74 3.97 8.10
C MET A 311 -5.50 4.21 9.42
N ALA A 312 -5.20 5.29 10.14
CA ALA A 312 -6.00 5.71 11.30
C ALA A 312 -7.47 5.95 10.91
N ALA A 313 -7.69 6.67 9.80
CA ALA A 313 -9.03 6.94 9.27
C ALA A 313 -9.76 5.65 8.86
N ILE A 314 -9.06 4.72 8.20
CA ILE A 314 -9.60 3.42 7.79
C ILE A 314 -9.97 2.60 9.05
N GLY A 315 -9.08 2.56 10.05
CA GLY A 315 -9.36 1.92 11.33
C GLY A 315 -10.61 2.48 12.03
N LEU A 316 -10.76 3.81 12.03
CA LEU A 316 -11.96 4.48 12.56
C LEU A 316 -13.26 4.11 11.82
N ASN A 317 -13.19 3.75 10.54
CA ASN A 317 -14.35 3.29 9.77
C ASN A 317 -14.59 1.77 9.89
N THR A 318 -13.66 1.03 10.50
CA THR A 318 -13.72 -0.43 10.57
C THR A 318 -14.20 -0.93 11.92
N ASN A 319 -15.16 -1.84 11.88
CA ASN A 319 -15.66 -2.51 13.10
C ASN A 319 -14.89 -3.82 13.30
N ILE A 320 -14.02 -3.85 14.32
CA ILE A 320 -13.16 -5.01 14.64
C ILE A 320 -13.96 -6.29 14.92
N ILE A 321 -15.18 -6.16 15.51
CA ILE A 321 -16.04 -7.32 15.82
C ILE A 321 -16.53 -7.98 14.52
N LYS A 322 -16.92 -7.16 13.54
CA LYS A 322 -17.27 -7.66 12.20
C LYS A 322 -16.07 -8.28 11.52
N LEU A 323 -14.90 -7.64 11.61
CA LEU A 323 -13.65 -8.13 11.00
C LEU A 323 -13.28 -9.53 11.49
N VAL A 324 -13.30 -9.76 12.80
CA VAL A 324 -13.02 -11.07 13.40
C VAL A 324 -14.05 -12.12 12.98
N LYS A 325 -15.33 -11.75 12.90
CA LYS A 325 -16.39 -12.67 12.47
C LYS A 325 -16.33 -13.01 10.98
N THR A 326 -15.87 -12.09 10.12
CA THR A 326 -15.82 -12.25 8.66
C THR A 326 -14.41 -12.59 8.13
N GLY A 327 -13.39 -12.52 8.99
CA GLY A 327 -11.97 -12.56 8.60
C GLY A 327 -11.40 -13.93 8.20
N GLY A 328 -12.08 -15.05 8.50
CA GLY A 328 -11.51 -16.39 8.28
C GLY A 328 -11.10 -16.65 6.82
N LYS A 329 -11.95 -16.33 5.85
CA LYS A 329 -11.67 -16.56 4.42
C LYS A 329 -10.54 -15.65 3.88
N PRO A 330 -10.50 -14.32 4.11
CA PRO A 330 -9.39 -13.49 3.69
C PRO A 330 -8.07 -13.85 4.37
N ILE A 331 -8.08 -14.26 5.65
CA ILE A 331 -6.88 -14.73 6.36
C ILE A 331 -6.34 -15.99 5.70
N PHE A 332 -7.20 -16.97 5.42
CA PHE A 332 -6.80 -18.19 4.72
C PHE A 332 -6.27 -17.90 3.31
N MET A 333 -6.91 -16.99 2.57
CA MET A 333 -6.42 -16.53 1.27
C MET A 333 -5.04 -15.89 1.39
N GLY A 334 -4.82 -15.00 2.37
CA GLY A 334 -3.53 -14.38 2.64
C GLY A 334 -2.46 -15.41 2.98
N LEU A 335 -2.79 -16.42 3.79
CA LEU A 335 -1.91 -17.55 4.10
C LEU A 335 -1.48 -18.28 2.83
N CYS A 336 -2.44 -18.66 1.98
CA CYS A 336 -2.14 -19.36 0.75
C CYS A 336 -1.28 -18.52 -0.21
N CYS A 337 -1.57 -17.23 -0.35
CA CYS A 337 -0.73 -16.31 -1.13
C CYS A 337 0.68 -16.24 -0.56
N TRP A 338 0.83 -16.09 0.76
CA TRP A 338 2.11 -15.96 1.43
C TRP A 338 2.96 -17.24 1.29
N VAL A 339 2.38 -18.41 1.57
CA VAL A 339 3.06 -19.71 1.39
C VAL A 339 3.41 -19.95 -0.09
N GLY A 340 2.49 -19.64 -1.01
CA GLY A 340 2.74 -19.77 -2.45
C GLY A 340 3.88 -18.88 -2.93
N ILE A 341 3.93 -17.62 -2.49
CA ILE A 341 5.01 -16.69 -2.83
C ILE A 341 6.34 -17.17 -2.27
N ALA A 342 6.37 -17.59 -0.99
CA ALA A 342 7.59 -18.08 -0.35
C ALA A 342 8.10 -19.34 -1.07
N GLY A 343 7.23 -20.29 -1.35
CA GLY A 343 7.59 -21.52 -2.06
C GLY A 343 8.10 -21.27 -3.47
N VAL A 344 7.41 -20.40 -4.24
CA VAL A 344 7.85 -20.06 -5.62
C VAL A 344 9.13 -19.25 -5.60
N SER A 345 9.33 -18.35 -4.62
CA SER A 345 10.60 -17.62 -4.47
C SER A 345 11.78 -18.56 -4.29
N LEU A 346 11.66 -19.52 -3.37
CA LEU A 346 12.69 -20.54 -3.12
C LEU A 346 12.91 -21.44 -4.33
N LEU A 347 11.82 -21.92 -4.96
CA LEU A 347 11.91 -22.75 -6.15
C LEU A 347 12.66 -22.05 -7.30
N MET A 348 12.30 -20.79 -7.56
CA MET A 348 12.95 -20.01 -8.63
C MET A 348 14.43 -19.76 -8.33
N GLN A 349 14.79 -19.53 -7.08
CA GLN A 349 16.20 -19.37 -6.68
C GLN A 349 16.98 -20.66 -6.89
N HIS A 350 16.39 -21.79 -6.53
CA HIS A 350 17.01 -23.11 -6.76
C HIS A 350 17.23 -23.38 -8.26
N VAL A 351 16.22 -23.10 -9.10
CA VAL A 351 16.31 -23.25 -10.58
C VAL A 351 17.35 -22.31 -11.20
N LEU A 352 17.49 -21.10 -10.66
CA LEU A 352 18.45 -20.12 -11.17
C LEU A 352 19.88 -20.28 -10.59
N GLY A 353 20.09 -21.24 -9.70
CA GLY A 353 21.36 -21.47 -9.04
C GLY A 353 21.78 -20.36 -8.06
N ILE A 354 20.82 -19.63 -7.51
CA ILE A 354 21.04 -18.55 -6.53
C ILE A 354 20.47 -19.03 -5.18
N TRP A 355 21.18 -19.91 -4.54
CA TRP A 355 20.71 -20.52 -3.27
C TRP A 355 21.53 -20.05 -2.08
#